data_896a746013c42413bf1aba85ddd92982
#
_entry.id   896a746013c42413bf1aba85ddd92982
#
_cell.length_a   1.000
_cell.length_b   1.000
_cell.length_c   1.000
_cell.angle_alpha   90.00
_cell.angle_beta   90.00
_cell.angle_gamma   90.00
#
_symmetry.space_group_name_H-M   'P 1'
#
loop_
_entity.id
_entity.type
_entity.pdbx_description
1 polymer ?
#
loop_
_entity_poly.entity_id
_entity_poly.type
_entity_poly.pdbx_seq_one_letter_code
_entity_poly.pdbx_strand_id
1 'polypeptide(L)'
;MQEHGGDIYTNEGLVDFSANINPLGPGEKVMEALKKSLENVTAYPDPKCRALREAAAQKEATVSEHIICGNGAADLIYTMVLAEKPKRALLCTPSFSEYEKALRTVDCRIRFHERKEEEGFALTRRYLDELTEDLDMVFLCSPDNPTGRCLEESLLLEIVETCEKKQIRLVLDECFLDFTEDGPWIHHELLIRENRMLFLLRAFTKMFSIPGVRSGYGVCSDTELLERMQKSRQPWAVSVLAQAAGTAALADDLLPAVTRQLIAEERRHIMGEFTRMGIRYYPASANYILFYSEIDFYEEMKQEGFLIRDCRNYRGLGKGYYRIAVKGREDNDKLLRAFGRIIERRKEETSWQSQS
;
A
#
# COMPACT_ATOMS: atom_id res chain seq x y z
N MET A 1 -20.75 4.23 -3.23
CA MET A 1 -19.39 4.37 -3.86
C MET A 1 -18.42 3.55 -3.01
N GLN A 2 -17.71 2.60 -3.60
CA GLN A 2 -16.72 1.80 -2.87
C GLN A 2 -15.60 2.69 -2.33
N GLU A 3 -15.36 2.66 -1.02
CA GLU A 3 -14.29 3.44 -0.40
C GLU A 3 -12.91 2.80 -0.62
N HIS A 4 -12.86 1.46 -0.64
CA HIS A 4 -11.68 0.63 -0.86
C HIS A 4 -11.94 -0.47 -1.89
N GLY A 5 -10.86 -1.05 -2.43
CA GLY A 5 -10.96 -2.28 -3.22
C GLY A 5 -11.20 -3.51 -2.33
N GLY A 6 -11.59 -4.64 -2.94
CA GLY A 6 -11.78 -5.91 -2.23
C GLY A 6 -13.18 -6.13 -1.65
N ASP A 7 -14.18 -5.36 -2.12
CA ASP A 7 -15.59 -5.60 -1.72
C ASP A 7 -16.20 -6.74 -2.53
N ILE A 8 -15.75 -7.95 -2.23
CA ILE A 8 -16.26 -9.19 -2.84
C ILE A 8 -17.62 -9.59 -2.26
N TYR A 9 -18.03 -9.03 -1.12
CA TYR A 9 -19.29 -9.34 -0.46
C TYR A 9 -20.50 -8.72 -1.16
N THR A 10 -20.33 -7.51 -1.72
CA THR A 10 -21.35 -6.85 -2.54
C THR A 10 -21.26 -7.26 -4.02
N ASN A 11 -20.10 -7.76 -4.45
CA ASN A 11 -19.80 -8.11 -5.85
C ASN A 11 -19.46 -9.60 -5.96
N GLU A 12 -20.36 -10.46 -5.46
CA GLU A 12 -20.19 -11.91 -5.48
C GLU A 12 -20.02 -12.46 -6.91
N GLY A 13 -19.12 -13.44 -7.07
CA GLY A 13 -18.88 -14.12 -8.33
C GLY A 13 -17.99 -13.38 -9.32
N LEU A 14 -17.59 -12.13 -9.04
CA LEU A 14 -16.65 -11.39 -9.88
C LEU A 14 -15.19 -11.76 -9.54
N VAL A 15 -14.34 -11.81 -10.57
CA VAL A 15 -12.88 -11.92 -10.35
C VAL A 15 -12.34 -10.58 -9.87
N ASP A 16 -11.83 -10.54 -8.63
CA ASP A 16 -11.41 -9.29 -7.98
C ASP A 16 -10.03 -8.82 -8.44
N PHE A 17 -9.97 -7.77 -9.25
CA PHE A 17 -8.77 -7.00 -9.60
C PHE A 17 -8.70 -5.64 -8.86
N SER A 18 -9.63 -5.37 -7.94
CA SER A 18 -9.66 -4.12 -7.18
C SER A 18 -8.72 -4.13 -5.97
N ALA A 19 -8.45 -5.31 -5.40
CA ALA A 19 -7.54 -5.51 -4.28
C ALA A 19 -6.15 -5.96 -4.76
N ASN A 20 -5.11 -5.25 -4.33
CA ASN A 20 -3.73 -5.47 -4.74
C ASN A 20 -3.08 -6.56 -3.88
N ILE A 21 -3.50 -7.80 -4.04
CA ILE A 21 -3.04 -8.96 -3.26
C ILE A 21 -2.14 -9.84 -4.14
N ASN A 22 -1.12 -10.45 -3.55
CA ASN A 22 -0.23 -11.40 -4.24
C ASN A 22 -1.04 -12.55 -4.86
N PRO A 23 -0.96 -12.78 -6.19
CA PRO A 23 -1.73 -13.83 -6.85
C PRO A 23 -1.27 -15.26 -6.50
N LEU A 24 -0.07 -15.43 -5.94
CA LEU A 24 0.45 -16.74 -5.52
C LEU A 24 -0.20 -17.24 -4.23
N GLY A 25 -0.99 -16.39 -3.56
CA GLY A 25 -1.62 -16.75 -2.29
C GLY A 25 -0.64 -16.66 -1.11
N PRO A 26 -1.08 -17.06 0.09
CA PRO A 26 -0.23 -17.16 1.26
C PRO A 26 0.74 -18.33 1.10
N GLY A 27 2.01 -18.12 1.44
CA GLY A 27 3.01 -19.18 1.42
C GLY A 27 2.67 -20.34 2.37
N GLU A 28 3.22 -21.53 2.09
CA GLU A 28 2.97 -22.73 2.88
C GLU A 28 3.33 -22.54 4.35
N LYS A 29 4.49 -21.92 4.64
CA LYS A 29 4.93 -21.60 6.02
C LYS A 29 3.91 -20.78 6.79
N VAL A 30 3.31 -19.77 6.13
CA VAL A 30 2.29 -18.89 6.74
C VAL A 30 1.02 -19.69 7.02
N MET A 31 0.57 -20.53 6.08
CA MET A 31 -0.62 -21.37 6.25
C MET A 31 -0.45 -22.41 7.35
N GLU A 32 0.71 -23.04 7.45
CA GLU A 32 1.02 -23.99 8.54
C GLU A 32 1.03 -23.28 9.90
N ALA A 33 1.68 -22.10 9.99
CA ALA A 33 1.69 -21.33 11.22
C ALA A 33 0.27 -20.91 11.66
N LEU A 34 -0.60 -20.51 10.71
CA LEU A 34 -2.00 -20.20 10.98
C LEU A 34 -2.75 -21.44 11.52
N LYS A 35 -2.65 -22.59 10.86
CA LYS A 35 -3.29 -23.84 11.30
C LYS A 35 -2.85 -24.22 12.72
N LYS A 36 -1.55 -24.18 12.99
CA LYS A 36 -0.99 -24.49 14.31
C LYS A 36 -1.44 -23.50 15.38
N SER A 37 -1.56 -22.23 15.02
CA SER A 37 -1.96 -21.18 15.98
C SER A 37 -3.42 -21.26 16.42
N LEU A 38 -4.28 -22.01 15.70
CA LEU A 38 -5.66 -22.30 16.13
C LEU A 38 -5.71 -23.05 17.48
N GLU A 39 -4.68 -23.82 17.82
CA GLU A 39 -4.59 -24.50 19.13
C GLU A 39 -4.45 -23.50 20.29
N ASN A 40 -4.01 -22.28 20.01
CA ASN A 40 -3.75 -21.24 21.01
C ASN A 40 -4.86 -20.19 21.14
N VAL A 41 -6.00 -20.34 20.43
CA VAL A 41 -7.10 -19.34 20.46
C VAL A 41 -7.78 -19.21 21.82
N THR A 42 -7.58 -20.18 22.71
CA THR A 42 -8.11 -20.15 24.09
C THR A 42 -7.27 -19.28 25.05
N ALA A 43 -6.10 -18.84 24.62
CA ALA A 43 -5.20 -17.98 25.39
C ALA A 43 -5.19 -16.54 24.82
N TYR A 44 -4.99 -15.56 25.70
CA TYR A 44 -4.70 -14.20 25.21
C TYR A 44 -3.38 -14.18 24.44
N PRO A 45 -3.30 -13.37 23.36
CA PRO A 45 -2.04 -13.21 22.64
C PRO A 45 -0.96 -12.56 23.52
N ASP A 46 0.31 -12.75 23.15
CA ASP A 46 1.40 -11.99 23.80
C ASP A 46 1.21 -10.48 23.60
N PRO A 47 0.93 -9.70 24.66
CA PRO A 47 0.66 -8.27 24.53
C PRO A 47 1.88 -7.47 24.03
N LYS A 48 3.09 -8.05 24.14
CA LYS A 48 4.34 -7.45 23.67
C LYS A 48 4.75 -7.94 22.28
N CYS A 49 4.06 -8.92 21.69
CA CYS A 49 4.39 -9.53 20.38
C CYS A 49 5.88 -9.91 20.26
N ARG A 50 6.48 -10.50 21.30
CA ARG A 50 7.94 -10.68 21.41
C ARG A 50 8.53 -11.40 20.21
N ALA A 51 7.98 -12.57 19.85
CA ALA A 51 8.48 -13.37 18.74
C ALA A 51 8.38 -12.63 17.39
N LEU A 52 7.26 -11.93 17.15
CA LEU A 52 7.06 -11.16 15.93
C LEU A 52 8.00 -9.95 15.88
N ARG A 53 8.20 -9.26 17.00
CA ARG A 53 9.14 -8.12 17.10
C ARG A 53 10.58 -8.55 16.86
N GLU A 54 11.01 -9.68 17.43
CA GLU A 54 12.34 -10.26 17.19
C GLU A 54 12.55 -10.60 15.72
N ALA A 55 11.58 -11.29 15.09
CA ALA A 55 11.66 -11.64 13.67
C ALA A 55 11.70 -10.39 12.78
N ALA A 56 10.89 -9.37 13.08
CA ALA A 56 10.90 -8.10 12.35
C ALA A 56 12.23 -7.35 12.54
N ALA A 57 12.77 -7.32 13.75
CA ALA A 57 14.06 -6.68 14.04
C ALA A 57 15.21 -7.34 13.25
N GLN A 58 15.24 -8.67 13.16
CA GLN A 58 16.20 -9.41 12.34
C GLN A 58 16.06 -9.05 10.85
N LYS A 59 14.83 -8.99 10.33
CA LYS A 59 14.56 -8.65 8.92
C LYS A 59 14.98 -7.22 8.57
N GLU A 60 14.76 -6.27 9.46
CA GLU A 60 15.08 -4.85 9.29
C GLU A 60 16.48 -4.48 9.81
N ALA A 61 17.31 -5.48 10.17
CA ALA A 61 18.67 -5.32 10.73
C ALA A 61 18.75 -4.30 11.88
N THR A 62 17.77 -4.34 12.81
CA THR A 62 17.66 -3.43 13.96
C THR A 62 17.39 -4.20 15.24
N VAL A 63 16.98 -3.53 16.32
CA VAL A 63 16.66 -4.13 17.62
C VAL A 63 15.15 -4.20 17.85
N SER A 64 14.71 -5.16 18.66
CA SER A 64 13.27 -5.37 18.91
C SER A 64 12.57 -4.18 19.56
N GLU A 65 13.31 -3.33 20.25
CA GLU A 65 12.84 -2.08 20.87
C GLU A 65 12.39 -1.05 19.82
N HIS A 66 12.89 -1.14 18.58
CA HIS A 66 12.52 -0.28 17.47
C HIS A 66 11.27 -0.78 16.70
N ILE A 67 10.69 -1.91 17.12
CA ILE A 67 9.55 -2.53 16.42
C ILE A 67 8.27 -2.38 17.23
N ILE A 68 7.20 -1.98 16.54
CA ILE A 68 5.83 -2.04 17.05
C ILE A 68 4.95 -2.85 16.09
N CYS A 69 4.23 -3.87 16.60
CA CYS A 69 3.31 -4.68 15.80
C CYS A 69 1.89 -4.10 15.87
N GLY A 70 1.11 -4.21 14.80
CA GLY A 70 -0.25 -3.70 14.70
C GLY A 70 -1.24 -4.68 14.07
N ASN A 71 -2.52 -4.43 14.27
CA ASN A 71 -3.64 -5.13 13.63
C ASN A 71 -3.76 -4.72 12.13
N GLY A 72 -2.68 -4.92 11.38
CA GLY A 72 -2.43 -4.37 10.06
C GLY A 72 -1.85 -2.96 10.11
N ALA A 73 -1.38 -2.48 8.97
CA ALA A 73 -0.78 -1.14 8.85
C ALA A 73 -1.77 -0.02 9.21
N ALA A 74 -3.05 -0.16 8.88
CA ALA A 74 -4.05 0.84 9.21
C ALA A 74 -4.17 1.10 10.72
N ASP A 75 -4.12 0.07 11.56
CA ASP A 75 -4.08 0.22 13.02
C ASP A 75 -2.90 1.10 13.48
N LEU A 76 -1.73 0.91 12.89
CA LEU A 76 -0.53 1.69 13.22
C LEU A 76 -0.63 3.14 12.77
N ILE A 77 -1.26 3.43 11.62
CA ILE A 77 -1.53 4.79 11.15
C ILE A 77 -2.38 5.54 12.18
N TYR A 78 -3.52 4.97 12.59
CA TYR A 78 -4.39 5.58 13.60
C TYR A 78 -3.71 5.69 14.97
N THR A 79 -3.00 4.64 15.39
CA THR A 79 -2.28 4.63 16.67
C THR A 79 -1.19 5.70 16.71
N MET A 80 -0.44 5.90 15.61
CA MET A 80 0.56 6.95 15.46
C MET A 80 -0.06 8.33 15.64
N VAL A 81 -1.14 8.61 14.90
CA VAL A 81 -1.82 9.90 14.94
C VAL A 81 -2.40 10.18 16.34
N LEU A 82 -2.98 9.17 16.99
CA LEU A 82 -3.49 9.30 18.36
C LEU A 82 -2.39 9.52 19.40
N ALA A 83 -1.21 8.95 19.20
CA ALA A 83 -0.06 9.10 20.10
C ALA A 83 0.62 10.47 19.96
N GLU A 84 0.78 10.98 18.75
CA GLU A 84 1.48 12.24 18.46
C GLU A 84 0.52 13.45 18.46
N LYS A 85 -0.74 13.27 18.10
CA LYS A 85 -1.76 14.33 17.99
C LYS A 85 -1.28 15.54 17.20
N PRO A 86 -0.80 15.34 15.96
CA PRO A 86 -0.25 16.42 15.15
C PRO A 86 -1.29 17.51 14.93
N LYS A 87 -0.86 18.78 14.94
CA LYS A 87 -1.72 19.94 14.67
C LYS A 87 -1.71 20.32 13.19
N ARG A 88 -0.60 20.06 12.50
CA ARG A 88 -0.43 20.36 11.08
C ARG A 88 0.29 19.22 10.39
N ALA A 89 -0.28 18.74 9.30
CA ALA A 89 0.30 17.68 8.49
C ALA A 89 0.31 18.03 7.01
N LEU A 90 1.23 17.42 6.25
CA LEU A 90 1.29 17.51 4.79
C LEU A 90 1.07 16.10 4.22
N LEU A 91 0.13 15.98 3.29
CA LEU A 91 -0.17 14.77 2.54
C LEU A 91 0.04 15.00 1.05
N CYS A 92 0.48 13.97 0.33
CA CYS A 92 0.45 13.99 -1.14
C CYS A 92 -0.95 13.66 -1.67
N THR A 93 -1.27 14.15 -2.85
CA THR A 93 -2.45 13.75 -3.61
C THR A 93 -2.09 13.46 -5.06
N PRO A 94 -2.66 12.40 -5.65
CA PRO A 94 -3.46 11.38 -5.00
C PRO A 94 -2.61 10.50 -4.06
N SER A 95 -3.20 9.99 -2.97
CA SER A 95 -2.60 8.99 -2.07
C SER A 95 -3.65 8.24 -1.25
N PHE A 96 -3.22 7.32 -0.40
CA PHE A 96 -4.10 6.48 0.40
C PHE A 96 -4.94 7.29 1.39
N SER A 97 -6.26 7.12 1.35
CA SER A 97 -7.22 7.96 2.08
C SER A 97 -7.17 7.82 3.61
N GLU A 98 -6.62 6.71 4.12
CA GLU A 98 -6.60 6.47 5.58
C GLU A 98 -5.67 7.43 6.33
N TYR A 99 -4.66 8.03 5.67
CA TYR A 99 -3.83 9.06 6.29
C TYR A 99 -4.68 10.29 6.64
N GLU A 100 -5.47 10.80 5.67
CA GLU A 100 -6.38 11.93 5.89
C GLU A 100 -7.41 11.61 6.96
N LYS A 101 -8.02 10.43 6.91
CA LYS A 101 -9.01 10.00 7.89
C LYS A 101 -8.44 9.94 9.30
N ALA A 102 -7.27 9.34 9.47
CA ALA A 102 -6.61 9.27 10.77
C ALA A 102 -6.29 10.66 11.32
N LEU A 103 -5.71 11.55 10.51
CA LEU A 103 -5.39 12.92 10.92
C LEU A 103 -6.64 13.73 11.33
N ARG A 104 -7.77 13.50 10.67
CA ARG A 104 -9.04 14.14 11.04
C ARG A 104 -9.57 13.71 12.40
N THR A 105 -9.21 12.53 12.92
CA THR A 105 -9.64 12.07 14.26
C THR A 105 -9.06 12.90 15.40
N VAL A 106 -8.03 13.71 15.14
CA VAL A 106 -7.36 14.58 16.11
C VAL A 106 -7.44 16.06 15.73
N ASP A 107 -8.37 16.43 14.85
CA ASP A 107 -8.58 17.80 14.35
C ASP A 107 -7.32 18.43 13.74
N CYS A 108 -6.47 17.62 13.10
CA CYS A 108 -5.27 18.07 12.43
C CYS A 108 -5.60 18.93 11.20
N ARG A 109 -4.92 20.05 11.03
CA ARG A 109 -4.96 20.87 9.81
C ARG A 109 -4.07 20.22 8.76
N ILE A 110 -4.66 19.86 7.61
CA ILE A 110 -3.97 19.12 6.56
C ILE A 110 -3.74 20.04 5.37
N ARG A 111 -2.49 20.18 4.95
CA ARG A 111 -2.10 20.73 3.64
C ARG A 111 -1.92 19.57 2.67
N PHE A 112 -2.09 19.85 1.37
CA PHE A 112 -1.97 18.85 0.32
C PHE A 112 -0.95 19.30 -0.72
N HIS A 113 0.05 18.44 -0.98
CA HIS A 113 0.94 18.55 -2.12
C HIS A 113 0.31 17.84 -3.32
N GLU A 114 0.01 18.57 -4.38
CA GLU A 114 -0.59 18.00 -5.60
C GLU A 114 0.50 17.47 -6.53
N ARG A 115 0.53 16.16 -6.71
CA ARG A 115 1.34 15.51 -7.75
C ARG A 115 0.66 15.68 -9.10
N LYS A 116 1.42 16.06 -10.11
CA LYS A 116 0.89 16.40 -11.42
C LYS A 116 0.80 15.16 -12.32
N GLU A 117 -0.30 15.08 -13.07
CA GLU A 117 -0.53 14.01 -14.03
C GLU A 117 0.50 14.02 -15.17
N GLU A 118 0.86 15.20 -15.67
CA GLU A 118 1.87 15.39 -16.72
C GLU A 118 3.27 14.92 -16.31
N GLU A 119 3.53 14.79 -15.00
CA GLU A 119 4.74 14.20 -14.42
C GLU A 119 4.53 12.71 -14.08
N GLY A 120 3.42 12.11 -14.52
CA GLY A 120 3.04 10.74 -14.20
C GLY A 120 2.85 10.53 -12.69
N PHE A 121 2.40 11.55 -11.97
CA PHE A 121 2.23 11.58 -10.51
C PHE A 121 3.53 11.33 -9.71
N ALA A 122 4.70 11.60 -10.29
CA ALA A 122 5.95 11.52 -9.55
C ALA A 122 6.03 12.58 -8.46
N LEU A 123 6.60 12.25 -7.30
CA LEU A 123 7.01 13.25 -6.33
C LEU A 123 8.28 13.95 -6.84
N THR A 124 8.31 15.26 -6.81
CA THR A 124 9.45 16.06 -7.29
C THR A 124 10.08 16.87 -6.17
N ARG A 125 11.26 17.44 -6.41
CA ARG A 125 11.98 18.27 -5.43
C ARG A 125 11.18 19.47 -4.92
N ARG A 126 10.14 19.90 -5.62
CA ARG A 126 9.20 20.94 -5.12
C ARG A 126 8.55 20.58 -3.77
N TYR A 127 8.46 19.29 -3.45
CA TYR A 127 7.96 18.85 -2.16
C TYR A 127 8.82 19.33 -0.97
N LEU A 128 10.13 19.46 -1.17
CA LEU A 128 11.04 19.94 -0.13
C LEU A 128 10.73 21.37 0.33
N ASP A 129 10.26 22.22 -0.59
CA ASP A 129 9.89 23.61 -0.29
C ASP A 129 8.65 23.71 0.62
N GLU A 130 7.82 22.66 0.63
CA GLU A 130 6.62 22.58 1.45
C GLU A 130 6.87 21.98 2.85
N LEU A 131 8.05 21.41 3.10
CA LEU A 131 8.47 20.90 4.42
C LEU A 131 8.89 22.09 5.29
N THR A 132 7.92 22.80 5.83
CA THR A 132 8.14 23.98 6.69
C THR A 132 8.15 23.62 8.17
N GLU A 133 8.84 24.40 9.02
CA GLU A 133 9.02 24.14 10.45
C GLU A 133 7.72 24.10 11.27
N ASP A 134 6.62 24.57 10.70
CA ASP A 134 5.30 24.53 11.33
C ASP A 134 4.56 23.19 11.16
N LEU A 135 5.13 22.24 10.40
CA LEU A 135 4.58 20.90 10.26
C LEU A 135 4.98 20.01 11.42
N ASP A 136 4.03 19.20 11.88
CA ASP A 136 4.29 18.18 12.88
C ASP A 136 4.51 16.80 12.23
N MET A 137 3.80 16.52 11.12
CA MET A 137 3.78 15.19 10.52
C MET A 137 3.59 15.23 9.01
N VAL A 138 4.26 14.31 8.31
CA VAL A 138 4.05 14.06 6.88
C VAL A 138 3.90 12.55 6.63
N PHE A 139 3.04 12.19 5.69
CA PHE A 139 2.90 10.82 5.20
C PHE A 139 3.35 10.74 3.76
N LEU A 140 4.22 9.77 3.48
CA LEU A 140 4.62 9.38 2.13
C LEU A 140 4.39 7.89 1.95
N CYS A 141 4.06 7.48 0.73
CA CYS A 141 3.88 6.08 0.36
C CYS A 141 4.80 5.74 -0.80
N SER A 142 5.57 4.65 -0.69
CA SER A 142 6.49 4.21 -1.73
C SER A 142 6.58 2.68 -1.78
N PRO A 143 6.10 2.05 -2.84
CA PRO A 143 5.28 2.57 -3.96
C PRO A 143 3.95 3.15 -3.52
N ASP A 144 3.57 4.27 -4.12
CA ASP A 144 2.36 4.99 -3.75
C ASP A 144 1.08 4.32 -4.25
N ASN A 145 0.06 4.35 -3.44
CA ASN A 145 -1.28 3.90 -3.78
C ASN A 145 -2.22 5.12 -3.93
N PRO A 146 -2.75 5.41 -5.14
CA PRO A 146 -3.03 4.47 -6.23
C PRO A 146 -2.04 4.49 -7.39
N THR A 147 -1.03 5.36 -7.42
CA THR A 147 -0.23 5.64 -8.61
C THR A 147 0.77 4.53 -8.97
N GLY A 148 1.20 3.73 -7.99
CA GLY A 148 2.24 2.72 -8.17
C GLY A 148 3.66 3.29 -8.27
N ARG A 149 3.85 4.60 -8.13
CA ARG A 149 5.15 5.27 -8.25
C ARG A 149 6.01 5.06 -7.01
N CYS A 150 7.27 4.69 -7.20
CA CYS A 150 8.28 4.78 -6.17
C CYS A 150 8.80 6.22 -6.03
N LEU A 151 9.22 6.56 -4.83
CA LEU A 151 10.05 7.74 -4.61
C LEU A 151 11.43 7.51 -5.21
N GLU A 152 12.05 8.58 -5.70
CA GLU A 152 13.46 8.56 -6.06
C GLU A 152 14.30 8.52 -4.78
N GLU A 153 15.31 7.66 -4.72
CA GLU A 153 16.12 7.43 -3.52
C GLU A 153 16.79 8.73 -3.04
N SER A 154 17.39 9.48 -3.96
CA SER A 154 18.06 10.75 -3.62
C SER A 154 17.10 11.76 -3.01
N LEU A 155 15.87 11.86 -3.54
CA LEU A 155 14.85 12.74 -3.01
C LEU A 155 14.36 12.27 -1.63
N LEU A 156 14.18 10.95 -1.44
CA LEU A 156 13.80 10.42 -0.13
C LEU A 156 14.84 10.73 0.94
N LEU A 157 16.13 10.57 0.64
CA LEU A 157 17.21 10.89 1.57
C LEU A 157 17.17 12.36 1.99
N GLU A 158 16.97 13.27 1.03
CA GLU A 158 16.82 14.72 1.32
C GLU A 158 15.57 15.03 2.16
N ILE A 159 14.45 14.31 1.91
CA ILE A 159 13.22 14.44 2.72
C ILE A 159 13.48 13.96 4.16
N VAL A 160 14.10 12.80 4.33
CA VAL A 160 14.44 12.25 5.66
C VAL A 160 15.33 13.22 6.45
N GLU A 161 16.39 13.71 5.82
CA GLU A 161 17.30 14.69 6.44
C GLU A 161 16.57 16.00 6.82
N THR A 162 15.71 16.50 5.92
CA THR A 162 14.93 17.72 6.16
C THR A 162 13.94 17.53 7.30
N CYS A 163 13.26 16.39 7.37
CA CYS A 163 12.31 16.07 8.43
C CYS A 163 13.01 15.93 9.78
N GLU A 164 14.17 15.27 9.83
CA GLU A 164 14.98 15.18 11.06
C GLU A 164 15.42 16.56 11.55
N LYS A 165 15.97 17.39 10.68
CA LYS A 165 16.41 18.76 11.02
C LYS A 165 15.27 19.65 11.54
N LYS A 166 14.08 19.53 10.93
CA LYS A 166 12.90 20.35 11.28
C LYS A 166 12.00 19.69 12.32
N GLN A 167 12.37 18.54 12.85
CA GLN A 167 11.60 17.76 13.82
C GLN A 167 10.17 17.46 13.32
N ILE A 168 10.03 17.10 12.05
CA ILE A 168 8.80 16.69 11.41
C ILE A 168 8.74 15.17 11.40
N ARG A 169 7.69 14.56 11.96
CA ARG A 169 7.50 13.11 11.88
C ARG A 169 7.24 12.69 10.43
N LEU A 170 8.17 11.93 9.85
CA LEU A 170 7.99 11.29 8.54
C LEU A 170 7.47 9.87 8.72
N VAL A 171 6.23 9.62 8.29
CA VAL A 171 5.66 8.27 8.19
C VAL A 171 5.81 7.81 6.74
N LEU A 172 6.70 6.86 6.52
CA LEU A 172 6.94 6.27 5.20
C LEU A 172 6.24 4.91 5.11
N ASP A 173 5.16 4.88 4.33
CA ASP A 173 4.40 3.66 4.09
C ASP A 173 5.01 2.85 2.94
N GLU A 174 5.58 1.72 3.28
CA GLU A 174 6.24 0.79 2.37
C GLU A 174 5.51 -0.55 2.25
N CYS A 175 4.18 -0.57 2.47
CA CYS A 175 3.38 -1.79 2.39
C CYS A 175 3.40 -2.49 1.03
N PHE A 176 3.88 -1.83 -0.02
CA PHE A 176 4.03 -2.39 -1.37
C PHE A 176 5.48 -2.53 -1.84
N LEU A 177 6.46 -2.17 -1.01
CA LEU A 177 7.87 -2.15 -1.41
C LEU A 177 8.39 -3.53 -1.82
N ASP A 178 7.93 -4.59 -1.17
CA ASP A 178 8.32 -5.98 -1.47
C ASP A 178 7.98 -6.43 -2.91
N PHE A 179 7.09 -5.72 -3.62
CA PHE A 179 6.74 -6.02 -5.02
C PHE A 179 7.63 -5.32 -6.06
N THR A 180 8.52 -4.42 -5.65
CA THR A 180 9.41 -3.71 -6.56
C THR A 180 10.53 -4.61 -7.04
N GLU A 181 11.00 -4.41 -8.29
CA GLU A 181 12.06 -5.23 -8.89
C GLU A 181 13.37 -5.12 -8.12
N ASP A 182 13.70 -3.92 -7.65
CA ASP A 182 14.92 -3.64 -6.89
C ASP A 182 14.81 -4.08 -5.42
N GLY A 183 13.60 -4.39 -4.95
CA GLY A 183 13.34 -4.75 -3.55
C GLY A 183 13.52 -3.57 -2.57
N PRO A 184 13.66 -3.84 -1.27
CA PRO A 184 13.96 -2.81 -0.29
C PRO A 184 15.32 -2.17 -0.55
N TRP A 185 15.43 -0.85 -0.35
CA TRP A 185 16.68 -0.12 -0.53
C TRP A 185 17.75 -0.55 0.47
N ILE A 186 18.99 -0.57 0.02
CA ILE A 186 20.15 -1.11 0.74
C ILE A 186 20.47 -0.37 2.05
N HIS A 187 19.94 0.85 2.25
CA HIS A 187 20.32 1.74 3.36
C HIS A 187 19.25 1.96 4.44
N HIS A 188 18.14 1.21 4.45
CA HIS A 188 17.08 1.37 5.47
C HIS A 188 17.62 1.23 6.89
N GLU A 189 18.54 0.31 7.13
CA GLU A 189 19.16 0.08 8.43
C GLU A 189 19.81 1.35 8.99
N LEU A 190 20.61 2.05 8.16
CA LEU A 190 21.26 3.29 8.56
C LEU A 190 20.24 4.41 8.77
N LEU A 191 19.26 4.54 7.85
CA LEU A 191 18.22 5.56 7.98
C LEU A 191 17.41 5.40 9.27
N ILE A 192 17.06 4.17 9.66
CA ILE A 192 16.32 3.89 10.90
C ILE A 192 17.16 4.28 12.12
N ARG A 193 18.44 3.93 12.13
CA ARG A 193 19.31 4.18 13.30
C ARG A 193 19.59 5.67 13.53
N GLU A 194 19.74 6.43 12.46
CA GLU A 194 20.23 7.82 12.51
C GLU A 194 19.09 8.84 12.57
N ASN A 195 17.83 8.44 12.25
CA ASN A 195 16.72 9.39 12.15
C ASN A 195 15.55 8.99 13.05
N ARG A 196 15.45 9.69 14.18
CA ARG A 196 14.37 9.48 15.17
C ARG A 196 13.00 9.89 14.64
N MET A 197 12.95 10.84 13.70
CA MET A 197 11.71 11.32 13.10
C MET A 197 11.16 10.39 12.01
N LEU A 198 11.92 9.38 11.57
CA LEU A 198 11.46 8.41 10.58
C LEU A 198 10.68 7.27 11.24
N PHE A 199 9.48 7.00 10.73
CA PHE A 199 8.69 5.82 11.04
C PHE A 199 8.38 5.06 9.75
N LEU A 200 8.90 3.84 9.62
CA LEU A 200 8.58 2.95 8.50
C LEU A 200 7.35 2.12 8.82
N LEU A 201 6.44 1.97 7.86
CA LEU A 201 5.22 1.18 7.98
C LEU A 201 5.25 -0.01 7.01
N ARG A 202 5.08 -1.21 7.55
CA ARG A 202 5.11 -2.49 6.84
C ARG A 202 3.83 -3.28 7.04
N ALA A 203 3.42 -4.06 6.05
CA ALA A 203 2.24 -4.93 6.16
C ALA A 203 2.46 -6.30 5.51
N PHE A 204 2.02 -7.35 6.17
CA PHE A 204 1.99 -8.70 5.61
C PHE A 204 0.80 -8.92 4.66
N THR A 205 -0.19 -8.04 4.73
CA THR A 205 -1.49 -8.10 4.03
C THR A 205 -1.35 -8.41 2.54
N LYS A 206 -0.39 -7.75 1.87
CA LYS A 206 -0.31 -7.72 0.40
C LYS A 206 0.61 -8.82 -0.14
N MET A 207 1.87 -8.81 0.26
CA MET A 207 2.88 -9.78 -0.19
C MET A 207 2.53 -11.20 0.23
N PHE A 208 2.05 -11.40 1.44
CA PHE A 208 1.74 -12.73 1.98
C PHE A 208 0.26 -13.13 1.86
N SER A 209 -0.53 -12.39 1.08
CA SER A 209 -1.95 -12.72 0.78
C SER A 209 -2.81 -13.05 2.01
N ILE A 210 -2.63 -12.32 3.11
CA ILE A 210 -3.36 -12.52 4.37
C ILE A 210 -4.18 -11.30 4.81
N PRO A 211 -4.99 -10.68 3.92
CA PRO A 211 -5.75 -9.49 4.28
C PRO A 211 -6.72 -9.72 5.43
N GLY A 212 -7.28 -10.92 5.57
CA GLY A 212 -8.22 -11.28 6.64
C GLY A 212 -7.55 -11.51 7.99
N VAL A 213 -6.24 -11.76 8.05
CA VAL A 213 -5.50 -12.02 9.31
C VAL A 213 -5.19 -10.74 10.07
N ARG A 214 -5.01 -9.60 9.35
CA ARG A 214 -4.74 -8.28 9.93
C ARG A 214 -3.42 -8.24 10.70
N SER A 215 -2.28 -8.26 10.01
CA SER A 215 -0.95 -8.20 10.61
C SER A 215 -0.05 -7.20 9.89
N GLY A 216 0.75 -6.45 10.64
CA GLY A 216 1.73 -5.48 10.16
C GLY A 216 2.62 -5.00 11.28
N TYR A 217 3.64 -4.21 10.96
CA TYR A 217 4.54 -3.63 11.95
C TYR A 217 5.06 -2.27 11.51
N GLY A 218 5.52 -1.49 12.47
CA GLY A 218 6.24 -0.25 12.26
C GLY A 218 7.65 -0.34 12.83
N VAL A 219 8.57 0.42 12.24
CA VAL A 219 9.97 0.50 12.65
C VAL A 219 10.34 1.95 12.93
N CYS A 220 10.87 2.25 14.11
CA CYS A 220 11.30 3.58 14.48
C CYS A 220 12.33 3.53 15.62
N SER A 221 13.40 4.31 15.55
CA SER A 221 14.38 4.40 16.63
C SER A 221 13.94 5.30 17.80
N ASP A 222 12.84 6.05 17.66
CA ASP A 222 12.22 6.80 18.75
C ASP A 222 11.38 5.87 19.65
N THR A 223 12.03 5.24 20.62
CA THR A 223 11.38 4.31 21.55
C THR A 223 10.33 4.99 22.43
N GLU A 224 10.48 6.28 22.73
CA GLU A 224 9.47 7.05 23.47
C GLU A 224 8.17 7.19 22.67
N LEU A 225 8.28 7.40 21.36
CA LEU A 225 7.11 7.36 20.47
C LEU A 225 6.43 6.00 20.52
N LEU A 226 7.21 4.91 20.38
CA LEU A 226 6.65 3.56 20.39
C LEU A 226 5.94 3.24 21.70
N GLU A 227 6.46 3.74 22.85
CA GLU A 227 5.76 3.63 24.12
C GLU A 227 4.46 4.44 24.17
N ARG A 228 4.44 5.68 23.64
CA ARG A 228 3.21 6.48 23.53
C ARG A 228 2.18 5.79 22.63
N MET A 229 2.62 5.22 21.49
CA MET A 229 1.76 4.44 20.62
C MET A 229 1.18 3.23 21.34
N GLN A 230 2.00 2.47 22.09
CA GLN A 230 1.53 1.32 22.86
C GLN A 230 0.49 1.71 23.92
N LYS A 231 0.60 2.87 24.54
CA LYS A 231 -0.36 3.40 25.51
C LYS A 231 -1.64 3.93 24.87
N SER A 232 -1.61 4.31 23.59
CA SER A 232 -2.74 4.91 22.86
C SER A 232 -3.67 3.90 22.21
N ARG A 233 -3.37 2.61 22.27
CA ARG A 233 -4.16 1.54 21.67
C ARG A 233 -4.69 0.55 22.70
N GLN A 234 -5.66 -0.27 22.29
CA GLN A 234 -6.18 -1.35 23.12
C GLN A 234 -5.10 -2.42 23.39
N PRO A 235 -5.08 -3.07 24.57
CA PRO A 235 -4.25 -4.23 24.83
C PRO A 235 -4.64 -5.39 23.88
N TRP A 236 -3.70 -6.29 23.63
CA TRP A 236 -3.90 -7.48 22.77
C TRP A 236 -4.42 -7.17 21.34
N ALA A 237 -4.06 -6.01 20.79
CA ALA A 237 -4.52 -5.59 19.47
C ALA A 237 -4.13 -6.58 18.34
N VAL A 238 -3.04 -7.34 18.51
CA VAL A 238 -2.54 -8.31 17.52
C VAL A 238 -2.87 -9.72 17.98
N SER A 239 -3.76 -10.41 17.29
CA SER A 239 -4.24 -11.75 17.64
C SER A 239 -3.12 -12.82 17.58
N VAL A 240 -3.34 -13.98 18.22
CA VAL A 240 -2.41 -15.12 18.15
C VAL A 240 -2.17 -15.55 16.70
N LEU A 241 -3.20 -15.54 15.87
CA LEU A 241 -3.13 -15.85 14.43
C LEU A 241 -2.24 -14.83 13.69
N ALA A 242 -2.44 -13.55 13.95
CA ALA A 242 -1.69 -12.47 13.33
C ALA A 242 -0.20 -12.49 13.72
N GLN A 243 0.11 -12.77 14.98
CA GLN A 243 1.49 -12.90 15.45
C GLN A 243 2.18 -14.11 14.82
N ALA A 244 1.55 -15.27 14.80
CA ALA A 244 2.10 -16.49 14.21
C ALA A 244 2.32 -16.34 12.70
N ALA A 245 1.33 -15.83 11.98
CA ALA A 245 1.43 -15.59 10.53
C ALA A 245 2.52 -14.58 10.18
N GLY A 246 2.61 -13.46 10.90
CA GLY A 246 3.63 -12.44 10.67
C GLY A 246 5.05 -12.98 10.92
N THR A 247 5.24 -13.75 12.00
CA THR A 247 6.54 -14.37 12.30
C THR A 247 6.96 -15.36 11.20
N ALA A 248 6.02 -16.19 10.72
CA ALA A 248 6.29 -17.14 9.63
C ALA A 248 6.56 -16.43 8.29
N ALA A 249 5.85 -15.33 8.02
CA ALA A 249 6.04 -14.51 6.84
C ALA A 249 7.46 -13.93 6.75
N LEU A 250 7.99 -13.43 7.87
CA LEU A 250 9.34 -12.86 7.94
C LEU A 250 10.45 -13.90 7.73
N ALA A 251 10.16 -15.18 7.99
CA ALA A 251 11.07 -16.30 7.74
C ALA A 251 10.96 -16.86 6.30
N ASP A 252 10.12 -16.29 5.45
CA ASP A 252 9.91 -16.74 4.08
C ASP A 252 10.52 -15.76 3.07
N ASP A 253 11.74 -16.02 2.64
CA ASP A 253 12.42 -15.23 1.61
C ASP A 253 12.08 -15.68 0.18
N LEU A 254 11.55 -16.90 0.02
CA LEU A 254 11.26 -17.45 -1.29
C LEU A 254 10.02 -16.83 -1.93
N LEU A 255 8.91 -16.74 -1.19
CA LEU A 255 7.67 -16.19 -1.72
C LEU A 255 7.82 -14.75 -2.23
N PRO A 256 8.46 -13.81 -1.50
CA PRO A 256 8.72 -12.48 -2.05
C PRO A 256 9.59 -12.49 -3.31
N ALA A 257 10.61 -13.36 -3.38
CA ALA A 257 11.50 -13.42 -4.53
C ALA A 257 10.77 -13.89 -5.81
N VAL A 258 10.03 -15.00 -5.74
CA VAL A 258 9.26 -15.51 -6.90
C VAL A 258 8.11 -14.57 -7.26
N THR A 259 7.51 -13.91 -6.27
CA THR A 259 6.45 -12.92 -6.52
C THR A 259 6.97 -11.72 -7.27
N ARG A 260 8.12 -11.15 -6.89
CA ARG A 260 8.72 -10.00 -7.61
C ARG A 260 8.92 -10.28 -9.09
N GLN A 261 9.48 -11.45 -9.40
CA GLN A 261 9.68 -11.86 -10.80
C GLN A 261 8.36 -11.96 -11.55
N LEU A 262 7.38 -12.68 -11.00
CA LEU A 262 6.05 -12.82 -11.61
C LEU A 262 5.39 -11.46 -11.85
N ILE A 263 5.36 -10.61 -10.83
CA ILE A 263 4.70 -9.30 -10.92
C ILE A 263 5.41 -8.40 -11.94
N ALA A 264 6.73 -8.42 -12.02
CA ALA A 264 7.48 -7.64 -13.00
C ALA A 264 7.16 -8.07 -14.44
N GLU A 265 7.10 -9.38 -14.69
CA GLU A 265 6.76 -9.95 -16.01
C GLU A 265 5.31 -9.63 -16.40
N GLU A 266 4.38 -9.87 -15.50
CA GLU A 266 2.96 -9.68 -15.74
C GLU A 266 2.57 -8.21 -15.85
N ARG A 267 3.18 -7.32 -15.06
CA ARG A 267 3.00 -5.88 -15.17
C ARG A 267 3.44 -5.37 -16.54
N ARG A 268 4.62 -5.80 -17.02
CA ARG A 268 5.10 -5.46 -18.37
C ARG A 268 4.17 -5.98 -19.46
N HIS A 269 3.63 -7.18 -19.31
CA HIS A 269 2.66 -7.76 -20.23
C HIS A 269 1.38 -6.90 -20.31
N ILE A 270 0.76 -6.57 -19.17
CA ILE A 270 -0.45 -5.74 -19.13
C ILE A 270 -0.18 -4.36 -19.74
N MET A 271 0.92 -3.71 -19.39
CA MET A 271 1.27 -2.39 -19.91
C MET A 271 1.47 -2.41 -21.44
N GLY A 272 2.07 -3.48 -21.98
CA GLY A 272 2.21 -3.69 -23.42
C GLY A 272 0.87 -3.83 -24.13
N GLU A 273 -0.08 -4.57 -23.54
CA GLU A 273 -1.44 -4.71 -24.06
C GLU A 273 -2.21 -3.38 -23.99
N PHE A 274 -2.08 -2.64 -22.88
CA PHE A 274 -2.69 -1.32 -22.76
C PHE A 274 -2.18 -0.36 -23.83
N THR A 275 -0.87 -0.39 -24.13
CA THR A 275 -0.31 0.39 -25.24
C THR A 275 -0.94 0.00 -26.58
N ARG A 276 -1.12 -1.31 -26.87
CA ARG A 276 -1.75 -1.78 -28.11
C ARG A 276 -3.22 -1.38 -28.22
N MET A 277 -3.93 -1.35 -27.09
CA MET A 277 -5.34 -0.94 -27.03
C MET A 277 -5.54 0.58 -27.01
N GLY A 278 -4.47 1.38 -26.88
CA GLY A 278 -4.53 2.83 -26.75
C GLY A 278 -5.05 3.29 -25.39
N ILE A 279 -4.94 2.47 -24.33
CA ILE A 279 -5.29 2.84 -22.97
C ILE A 279 -4.13 3.60 -22.34
N ARG A 280 -4.41 4.81 -21.84
CA ARG A 280 -3.42 5.62 -21.12
C ARG A 280 -3.22 5.07 -19.70
N TYR A 281 -2.00 4.68 -19.38
CA TYR A 281 -1.62 4.20 -18.05
C TYR A 281 -0.42 4.96 -17.50
N TYR A 282 -0.17 4.83 -16.19
CA TYR A 282 0.93 5.51 -15.51
C TYR A 282 2.01 4.50 -15.10
N PRO A 283 3.30 4.90 -15.14
CA PRO A 283 4.40 4.02 -14.72
C PRO A 283 4.20 3.52 -13.29
N ALA A 284 4.31 2.21 -13.08
CA ALA A 284 4.08 1.56 -11.80
C ALA A 284 5.21 0.60 -11.46
N SER A 285 5.59 0.52 -10.20
CA SER A 285 6.61 -0.40 -9.66
C SER A 285 6.01 -1.48 -8.76
N ALA A 286 4.74 -1.33 -8.33
CA ALA A 286 4.03 -2.27 -7.47
C ALA A 286 3.22 -3.31 -8.27
N ASN A 287 2.40 -4.10 -7.55
CA ASN A 287 1.52 -5.13 -8.12
C ASN A 287 0.16 -4.59 -8.58
N TYR A 288 0.12 -3.34 -9.06
CA TYR A 288 -1.07 -2.72 -9.63
C TYR A 288 -0.69 -1.64 -10.64
N ILE A 289 -1.64 -1.27 -11.50
CA ILE A 289 -1.47 -0.27 -12.53
C ILE A 289 -2.63 0.72 -12.45
N LEU A 290 -2.32 2.01 -12.32
CA LEU A 290 -3.26 3.12 -12.49
C LEU A 290 -3.38 3.43 -13.99
N PHE A 291 -4.62 3.60 -14.47
CA PHE A 291 -4.88 3.98 -15.86
C PHE A 291 -6.04 4.97 -15.96
N TYR A 292 -6.14 5.63 -17.10
CA TYR A 292 -7.22 6.56 -17.42
C TYR A 292 -7.97 6.13 -18.68
N SER A 293 -9.30 6.29 -18.65
CA SER A 293 -10.17 6.12 -19.81
C SER A 293 -11.45 6.95 -19.66
N GLU A 294 -11.98 7.43 -20.78
CA GLU A 294 -13.29 8.06 -20.85
C GLU A 294 -14.43 7.01 -20.82
N ILE A 295 -14.13 5.76 -21.19
CA ILE A 295 -15.06 4.63 -21.03
C ILE A 295 -15.25 4.35 -19.56
N ASP A 296 -16.49 4.17 -19.10
CA ASP A 296 -16.78 3.77 -17.72
C ASP A 296 -16.44 2.29 -17.50
N PHE A 297 -15.15 1.98 -17.45
CA PHE A 297 -14.67 0.61 -17.27
C PHE A 297 -15.11 -0.03 -15.95
N TYR A 298 -15.49 0.73 -14.93
CA TYR A 298 -15.94 0.14 -13.68
C TYR A 298 -17.25 -0.66 -13.87
N GLU A 299 -18.23 -0.06 -14.51
CA GLU A 299 -19.52 -0.74 -14.77
C GLU A 299 -19.42 -1.77 -15.90
N GLU A 300 -18.69 -1.48 -16.97
CA GLU A 300 -18.50 -2.39 -18.08
C GLU A 300 -17.77 -3.69 -17.65
N MET A 301 -16.72 -3.58 -16.85
CA MET A 301 -15.95 -4.73 -16.37
C MET A 301 -16.75 -5.63 -15.44
N LYS A 302 -17.69 -5.09 -14.65
CA LYS A 302 -18.62 -5.90 -13.86
C LYS A 302 -19.48 -6.79 -14.73
N GLN A 303 -19.96 -6.29 -15.88
CA GLN A 303 -20.74 -7.08 -16.84
C GLN A 303 -19.90 -8.18 -17.49
N GLU A 304 -18.60 -7.97 -17.62
CA GLU A 304 -17.62 -8.95 -18.11
C GLU A 304 -17.13 -9.93 -17.02
N GLY A 305 -17.61 -9.81 -15.77
CA GLY A 305 -17.26 -10.69 -14.66
C GLY A 305 -16.03 -10.26 -13.85
N PHE A 306 -15.60 -9.00 -13.95
CA PHE A 306 -14.42 -8.48 -13.26
C PHE A 306 -14.74 -7.29 -12.37
N LEU A 307 -14.12 -7.25 -11.18
CA LEU A 307 -14.17 -6.09 -10.29
C LEU A 307 -12.83 -5.35 -10.36
N ILE A 308 -12.84 -4.12 -10.89
CA ILE A 308 -11.68 -3.22 -10.88
C ILE A 308 -11.88 -2.10 -9.86
N ARG A 309 -10.84 -1.33 -9.56
CA ARG A 309 -10.93 -0.20 -8.63
C ARG A 309 -11.25 1.10 -9.37
N ASP A 310 -12.39 1.70 -9.09
CA ASP A 310 -12.70 3.08 -9.48
C ASP A 310 -12.00 4.05 -8.53
N CYS A 311 -11.11 4.87 -9.06
CA CYS A 311 -10.28 5.78 -8.28
C CYS A 311 -10.83 7.21 -8.19
N ARG A 312 -12.07 7.47 -8.64
CA ARG A 312 -12.68 8.81 -8.61
C ARG A 312 -12.79 9.44 -7.24
N ASN A 313 -12.75 8.63 -6.17
CA ASN A 313 -12.81 9.09 -4.78
C ASN A 313 -11.45 9.46 -4.17
N TYR A 314 -10.35 9.21 -4.90
CA TYR A 314 -9.05 9.71 -4.46
C TYR A 314 -8.97 11.22 -4.71
N ARG A 315 -8.55 11.97 -3.69
CA ARG A 315 -8.28 13.41 -3.85
C ARG A 315 -7.23 13.60 -4.94
N GLY A 316 -7.45 14.54 -5.87
CA GLY A 316 -6.56 14.78 -7.01
C GLY A 316 -6.81 13.88 -8.21
N LEU A 317 -7.75 12.90 -8.12
CA LEU A 317 -8.25 12.14 -9.24
C LEU A 317 -9.75 12.41 -9.45
N GLY A 318 -10.24 12.17 -10.64
CA GLY A 318 -11.65 12.35 -10.99
C GLY A 318 -12.24 11.09 -11.64
N LYS A 319 -13.36 11.26 -12.34
CA LYS A 319 -13.94 10.21 -13.17
C LYS A 319 -12.96 9.82 -14.28
N GLY A 320 -12.90 8.54 -14.60
CA GLY A 320 -12.04 8.00 -15.65
C GLY A 320 -10.72 7.41 -15.14
N TYR A 321 -10.37 7.61 -13.87
CA TYR A 321 -9.20 6.97 -13.27
C TYR A 321 -9.58 5.63 -12.63
N TYR A 322 -8.88 4.59 -13.04
CA TYR A 322 -9.08 3.23 -12.55
C TYR A 322 -7.76 2.60 -12.16
N ARG A 323 -7.82 1.62 -11.28
CA ARG A 323 -6.65 0.81 -10.90
C ARG A 323 -7.00 -0.66 -10.97
N ILE A 324 -6.10 -1.46 -11.54
CA ILE A 324 -6.17 -2.91 -11.56
C ILE A 324 -4.98 -3.52 -10.83
N ALA A 325 -5.20 -4.62 -10.12
CA ALA A 325 -4.13 -5.46 -9.62
C ALA A 325 -3.45 -6.22 -10.76
N VAL A 326 -2.19 -6.57 -10.57
CA VAL A 326 -1.46 -7.51 -11.42
C VAL A 326 -1.62 -8.91 -10.81
N LYS A 327 -2.13 -9.85 -11.60
CA LYS A 327 -2.35 -11.25 -11.21
C LYS A 327 -1.47 -12.21 -12.01
N GLY A 328 -1.80 -13.50 -12.01
CA GLY A 328 -1.17 -14.49 -12.88
C GLY A 328 -1.63 -14.35 -14.32
N ARG A 329 -0.82 -14.89 -15.26
CA ARG A 329 -1.02 -14.78 -16.72
C ARG A 329 -2.44 -15.09 -17.17
N GLU A 330 -3.01 -16.21 -16.72
CA GLU A 330 -4.34 -16.65 -17.15
C GLU A 330 -5.43 -15.62 -16.80
N ASP A 331 -5.42 -15.10 -15.56
CA ASP A 331 -6.40 -14.10 -15.12
C ASP A 331 -6.17 -12.75 -15.82
N ASN A 332 -4.91 -12.34 -15.98
CA ASN A 332 -4.56 -11.11 -16.69
C ASN A 332 -5.03 -11.16 -18.16
N ASP A 333 -4.83 -12.30 -18.86
CA ASP A 333 -5.28 -12.46 -20.22
C ASP A 333 -6.80 -12.46 -20.35
N LYS A 334 -7.54 -13.02 -19.38
CA LYS A 334 -9.00 -12.94 -19.35
C LYS A 334 -9.47 -11.49 -19.20
N LEU A 335 -8.86 -10.76 -18.27
CA LEU A 335 -9.13 -9.33 -18.05
C LEU A 335 -8.84 -8.52 -19.32
N LEU A 336 -7.68 -8.71 -19.95
CA LEU A 336 -7.26 -7.99 -21.16
C LEU A 336 -8.20 -8.26 -22.34
N ARG A 337 -8.67 -9.50 -22.51
CA ARG A 337 -9.70 -9.82 -23.52
C ARG A 337 -11.02 -9.08 -23.25
N ALA A 338 -11.41 -8.92 -21.99
CA ALA A 338 -12.60 -8.13 -21.63
C ALA A 338 -12.43 -6.65 -22.01
N PHE A 339 -11.25 -6.05 -21.71
CA PHE A 339 -10.93 -4.69 -22.18
C PHE A 339 -11.07 -4.56 -23.70
N GLY A 340 -10.54 -5.52 -24.46
CA GLY A 340 -10.64 -5.52 -25.93
C GLY A 340 -12.09 -5.52 -26.41
N ARG A 341 -12.93 -6.45 -25.90
CA ARG A 341 -14.37 -6.52 -26.27
C ARG A 341 -15.13 -5.22 -25.97
N ILE A 342 -14.88 -4.62 -24.81
CA ILE A 342 -15.53 -3.36 -24.42
C ILE A 342 -15.13 -2.24 -25.39
N ILE A 343 -13.84 -2.11 -25.71
CA ILE A 343 -13.34 -1.08 -26.62
C ILE A 343 -13.93 -1.26 -28.03
N GLU A 344 -13.98 -2.48 -28.55
CA GLU A 344 -14.56 -2.77 -29.87
C GLU A 344 -16.04 -2.41 -29.90
N ARG A 345 -16.84 -2.85 -28.93
CA ARG A 345 -18.26 -2.50 -28.80
C ARG A 345 -18.47 -0.98 -28.78
N ARG A 346 -17.69 -0.23 -28.05
CA ARG A 346 -17.80 1.23 -27.98
C ARG A 346 -17.41 1.93 -29.28
N LYS A 347 -16.47 1.40 -30.05
CA LYS A 347 -16.11 1.92 -31.38
C LYS A 347 -17.28 1.72 -32.38
N GLU A 348 -17.93 0.56 -32.37
CA GLU A 348 -19.07 0.28 -33.18
C GLU A 348 -20.25 1.23 -32.88
N GLU A 349 -20.60 1.39 -31.60
CA GLU A 349 -21.64 2.34 -31.14
C GLU A 349 -21.40 3.77 -31.64
N THR A 350 -20.15 4.25 -31.54
CA THR A 350 -19.77 5.60 -31.99
C THR A 350 -19.86 5.74 -33.52
N SER A 351 -19.50 4.69 -34.28
CA SER A 351 -19.58 4.70 -35.74
C SER A 351 -21.01 4.75 -36.24
N TRP A 352 -21.94 4.09 -35.56
CA TRP A 352 -23.38 4.14 -35.88
C TRP A 352 -23.99 5.53 -35.61
N GLN A 353 -23.63 6.17 -34.50
CA GLN A 353 -24.11 7.52 -34.17
C GLN A 353 -23.59 8.61 -35.10
N SER A 354 -22.44 8.41 -35.73
CA SER A 354 -21.89 9.35 -36.72
C SER A 354 -22.45 9.21 -38.13
N GLN A 355 -23.22 8.12 -38.41
CA GLN A 355 -23.85 7.83 -39.69
C GLN A 355 -25.37 8.08 -39.70
N SER A 356 -25.97 8.31 -38.54
CA SER A 356 -27.37 8.69 -38.36
C SER A 356 -27.51 10.19 -38.12
#